data_8d225ca180aa5f3b1d18994b8d46f5a4
#
_entry.id   8d225ca180aa5f3b1d18994b8d46f5a4
#
_cell.length_a   1.000
_cell.length_b   1.000
_cell.length_c   1.000
_cell.angle_alpha   90.00
_cell.angle_beta   90.00
_cell.angle_gamma   90.00
#
_symmetry.space_group_name_H-M   'P 1'
#
loop_
_entity.id
_entity.type
_entity.pdbx_description
1 polymer ?
#
loop_
_entity_poly.entity_id
_entity_poly.type
_entity_poly.pdbx_seq_one_letter_code
_entity_poly.pdbx_strand_id
1 'polypeptide(L)'
;MATRTYTSLVRTAAAAEKRERAIQAAITLLRDSESAANFSLDTVAKIAGVTRLTLYNQFGSRRGLLEEAFDDIAVRGRLGRLKGLQTLADPHEGIAQLVEICCDFWGSDPALIRIYDAMVLDQEFEQSLTERNERRRQLIQLLIQRMAPRAAKREKLRDTVDLIFALTSMAMFRLLVPGRSPREVGALIQSSVAAALDRLDRQRT
;
A
#
# COMPACT_ATOMS: atom_id res chain seq x y z
N MET A 1 -24.81 -31.23 24.37
CA MET A 1 -23.53 -30.50 24.08
C MET A 1 -23.56 -29.53 22.89
N ALA A 2 -24.61 -29.44 22.11
CA ALA A 2 -24.72 -28.57 20.91
C ALA A 2 -24.86 -27.03 21.17
N THR A 3 -25.44 -26.64 22.30
CA THR A 3 -25.79 -25.22 22.60
C THR A 3 -24.58 -24.33 22.85
N ARG A 4 -23.46 -24.87 23.38
CA ARG A 4 -22.25 -24.09 23.72
C ARG A 4 -21.44 -23.70 22.47
N THR A 5 -21.41 -24.54 21.45
CA THR A 5 -20.72 -24.32 20.17
C THR A 5 -21.50 -23.28 19.34
N TYR A 6 -22.83 -23.33 19.31
CA TYR A 6 -23.67 -22.38 18.58
C TYR A 6 -23.51 -20.94 19.13
N THR A 7 -23.54 -20.79 20.45
CA THR A 7 -23.36 -19.47 21.10
C THR A 7 -21.97 -18.87 20.84
N SER A 8 -20.94 -19.70 20.70
CA SER A 8 -19.59 -19.28 20.35
C SER A 8 -19.54 -18.75 18.91
N LEU A 9 -20.13 -19.48 17.95
CA LEU A 9 -20.14 -19.06 16.53
C LEU A 9 -20.90 -17.74 16.33
N VAL A 10 -22.04 -17.53 16.98
CA VAL A 10 -22.81 -16.29 16.90
C VAL A 10 -22.03 -15.11 17.49
N ARG A 11 -21.32 -15.30 18.61
CA ARG A 11 -20.48 -14.26 19.20
C ARG A 11 -19.29 -13.90 18.31
N THR A 12 -18.66 -14.89 17.69
CA THR A 12 -17.56 -14.68 16.76
C THR A 12 -18.01 -13.92 15.52
N ALA A 13 -19.17 -14.27 14.94
CA ALA A 13 -19.74 -13.57 13.81
C ALA A 13 -20.09 -12.10 14.15
N ALA A 14 -20.72 -11.86 15.31
CA ALA A 14 -21.03 -10.51 15.77
C ALA A 14 -19.77 -9.66 16.06
N ALA A 15 -18.69 -10.29 16.53
CA ALA A 15 -17.41 -9.60 16.73
C ALA A 15 -16.76 -9.24 15.38
N ALA A 16 -16.79 -10.14 14.40
CA ALA A 16 -16.29 -9.89 13.05
C ALA A 16 -17.07 -8.76 12.36
N GLU A 17 -18.39 -8.75 12.48
CA GLU A 17 -19.22 -7.69 11.93
C GLU A 17 -18.91 -6.31 12.55
N LYS A 18 -18.73 -6.25 13.87
CA LYS A 18 -18.32 -5.00 14.55
C LYS A 18 -16.96 -4.53 14.10
N ARG A 19 -16.02 -5.47 13.89
CA ARG A 19 -14.68 -5.16 13.37
C ARG A 19 -14.76 -4.56 11.99
N GLU A 20 -15.49 -5.17 11.09
CA GLU A 20 -15.70 -4.69 9.73
C GLU A 20 -16.32 -3.29 9.71
N ARG A 21 -17.39 -3.08 10.46
CA ARG A 21 -18.01 -1.75 10.58
C ARG A 21 -17.03 -0.69 11.07
N ALA A 22 -16.15 -1.03 12.01
CA ALA A 22 -15.14 -0.11 12.51
C ALA A 22 -14.10 0.26 11.43
N ILE A 23 -13.63 -0.71 10.64
CA ILE A 23 -12.71 -0.49 9.52
C ILE A 23 -13.37 0.41 8.48
N GLN A 24 -14.62 0.11 8.07
CA GLN A 24 -15.33 0.92 7.08
C GLN A 24 -15.65 2.34 7.60
N ALA A 25 -15.97 2.49 8.88
CA ALA A 25 -16.14 3.81 9.51
C ALA A 25 -14.84 4.62 9.51
N ALA A 26 -13.70 3.97 9.78
CA ALA A 26 -12.38 4.60 9.73
C ALA A 26 -12.05 5.07 8.31
N ILE A 27 -12.27 4.24 7.30
CA ILE A 27 -12.04 4.57 5.89
C ILE A 27 -12.93 5.72 5.44
N THR A 28 -14.22 5.69 5.77
CA THR A 28 -15.16 6.76 5.45
C THR A 28 -14.74 8.08 6.08
N LEU A 29 -14.38 8.07 7.37
CA LEU A 29 -13.90 9.26 8.06
C LEU A 29 -12.64 9.85 7.38
N LEU A 30 -11.72 9.00 6.93
CA LEU A 30 -10.49 9.44 6.27
C LEU A 30 -10.74 9.97 4.85
N ARG A 31 -11.74 9.45 4.14
CA ARG A 31 -12.16 9.99 2.82
C ARG A 31 -12.75 11.39 2.94
N ASP A 32 -13.61 11.58 3.95
CA ASP A 32 -14.39 12.80 4.12
C ASP A 32 -13.60 13.89 4.87
N SER A 33 -12.46 13.55 5.48
CA SER A 33 -11.65 14.48 6.27
C SER A 33 -10.68 15.26 5.40
N GLU A 34 -10.59 16.56 5.63
CA GLU A 34 -9.54 17.41 5.04
C GLU A 34 -8.17 17.16 5.65
N SER A 35 -8.10 16.61 6.86
CA SER A 35 -6.87 16.37 7.62
C SER A 35 -6.92 15.06 8.42
N ALA A 36 -5.80 14.33 8.44
CA ALA A 36 -5.60 13.17 9.30
C ALA A 36 -5.63 13.50 10.81
N ALA A 37 -5.49 14.77 11.19
CA ALA A 37 -5.56 15.22 12.58
C ALA A 37 -6.95 15.00 13.21
N ASN A 38 -8.02 14.99 12.39
CA ASN A 38 -9.39 14.78 12.87
C ASN A 38 -9.72 13.29 13.12
N PHE A 39 -8.83 12.38 12.78
CA PHE A 39 -9.02 10.96 13.00
C PHE A 39 -8.79 10.59 14.46
N SER A 40 -9.82 10.12 15.15
CA SER A 40 -9.76 9.63 16.52
C SER A 40 -10.58 8.36 16.71
N LEU A 41 -10.18 7.52 17.69
CA LEU A 41 -10.96 6.32 18.03
C LEU A 41 -12.37 6.69 18.54
N ASP A 42 -12.55 7.84 19.16
CA ASP A 42 -13.87 8.29 19.65
C ASP A 42 -14.80 8.62 18.47
N THR A 43 -14.29 9.30 17.45
CA THR A 43 -15.06 9.62 16.24
C THR A 43 -15.45 8.35 15.48
N VAL A 44 -14.49 7.44 15.29
CA VAL A 44 -14.74 6.16 14.62
C VAL A 44 -15.76 5.32 15.41
N ALA A 45 -15.66 5.26 16.75
CA ALA A 45 -16.59 4.52 17.59
C ALA A 45 -18.04 5.01 17.42
N LYS A 46 -18.24 6.34 17.37
CA LYS A 46 -19.55 6.94 17.11
C LYS A 46 -20.11 6.52 15.74
N ILE A 47 -19.31 6.64 14.69
CA ILE A 47 -19.72 6.28 13.31
C ILE A 47 -20.04 4.78 13.21
N ALA A 48 -19.20 3.93 13.79
CA ALA A 48 -19.34 2.47 13.75
C ALA A 48 -20.46 1.93 14.67
N GLY A 49 -21.04 2.77 15.55
CA GLY A 49 -22.01 2.33 16.54
C GLY A 49 -21.46 1.34 17.57
N VAL A 50 -20.19 1.55 18.00
CA VAL A 50 -19.51 0.74 19.00
C VAL A 50 -18.92 1.63 20.10
N THR A 51 -18.41 1.03 21.18
CA THR A 51 -17.69 1.78 22.21
C THR A 51 -16.21 1.94 21.84
N ARG A 52 -15.54 3.00 22.37
CA ARG A 52 -14.09 3.15 22.26
C ARG A 52 -13.34 1.94 22.82
N LEU A 53 -13.83 1.36 23.92
CA LEU A 53 -13.25 0.16 24.52
C LEU A 53 -13.33 -1.03 23.55
N THR A 54 -14.41 -1.16 22.79
CA THR A 54 -14.54 -2.20 21.75
C THR A 54 -13.46 -2.04 20.69
N LEU A 55 -13.21 -0.81 20.21
CA LEU A 55 -12.15 -0.54 19.24
C LEU A 55 -10.77 -0.85 19.82
N TYR A 56 -10.51 -0.41 21.04
CA TYR A 56 -9.24 -0.69 21.71
C TYR A 56 -8.99 -2.20 21.86
N ASN A 57 -10.00 -2.97 22.27
CA ASN A 57 -9.89 -4.43 22.39
C ASN A 57 -9.68 -5.15 21.05
N GLN A 58 -10.15 -4.58 19.94
CA GLN A 58 -10.04 -5.18 18.61
C GLN A 58 -8.76 -4.80 17.85
N PHE A 59 -8.32 -3.57 18.01
CA PHE A 59 -7.22 -2.99 17.22
C PHE A 59 -6.01 -2.59 18.06
N GLY A 60 -6.11 -2.62 19.38
CA GLY A 60 -5.05 -2.26 20.34
C GLY A 60 -4.77 -0.76 20.40
N SER A 61 -4.85 -0.05 19.29
CA SER A 61 -4.51 1.38 19.22
C SER A 61 -5.16 2.06 18.00
N ARG A 62 -5.05 3.40 17.95
CA ARG A 62 -5.37 4.20 16.75
C ARG A 62 -4.58 3.71 15.55
N ARG A 63 -3.30 3.38 15.75
CA ARG A 63 -2.40 2.83 14.73
C ARG A 63 -2.94 1.52 14.19
N GLY A 64 -3.22 0.54 15.05
CA GLY A 64 -3.72 -0.76 14.61
C GLY A 64 -4.98 -0.66 13.76
N LEU A 65 -5.89 0.27 14.07
CA LEU A 65 -7.07 0.53 13.23
C LEU A 65 -6.70 1.12 11.87
N LEU A 66 -5.72 2.03 11.80
CA LEU A 66 -5.24 2.60 10.52
C LEU A 66 -4.52 1.54 9.66
N GLU A 67 -3.75 0.65 10.28
CA GLU A 67 -3.10 -0.48 9.59
C GLU A 67 -4.14 -1.42 8.97
N GLU A 68 -5.19 -1.74 9.70
CA GLU A 68 -6.28 -2.57 9.21
C GLU A 68 -7.09 -1.88 8.09
N ALA A 69 -7.31 -0.56 8.21
CA ALA A 69 -7.93 0.22 7.14
C ALA A 69 -7.08 0.23 5.87
N PHE A 70 -5.75 0.37 6.01
CA PHE A 70 -4.83 0.25 4.89
C PHE A 70 -4.88 -1.15 4.25
N ASP A 71 -4.87 -2.21 5.07
CA ASP A 71 -4.87 -3.58 4.59
C ASP A 71 -6.19 -3.92 3.87
N ASP A 72 -7.33 -3.43 4.35
CA ASP A 72 -8.61 -3.56 3.68
C ASP A 72 -8.60 -2.89 2.29
N ILE A 73 -8.09 -1.65 2.21
CA ILE A 73 -7.93 -0.96 0.92
C ILE A 73 -6.94 -1.71 0.03
N ALA A 74 -5.85 -2.26 0.57
CA ALA A 74 -4.85 -3.01 -0.19
C ALA A 74 -5.44 -4.29 -0.81
N VAL A 75 -6.34 -4.97 -0.09
CA VAL A 75 -7.07 -6.13 -0.62
C VAL A 75 -8.02 -5.71 -1.75
N ARG A 76 -8.84 -4.68 -1.53
CA ARG A 76 -9.78 -4.17 -2.54
C ARG A 76 -9.07 -3.58 -3.77
N GLY A 77 -7.98 -2.85 -3.55
CA GLY A 77 -7.11 -2.30 -4.59
C GLY A 77 -6.20 -3.32 -5.26
N ARG A 78 -6.35 -4.61 -4.92
CA ARG A 78 -5.63 -5.74 -5.51
C ARG A 78 -4.10 -5.61 -5.45
N LEU A 79 -3.56 -4.97 -4.42
CA LEU A 79 -2.10 -4.82 -4.23
C LEU A 79 -1.38 -6.18 -4.13
N GLY A 80 -2.09 -7.23 -3.72
CA GLY A 80 -1.58 -8.60 -3.69
C GLY A 80 -1.06 -9.13 -5.02
N ARG A 81 -1.46 -8.54 -6.17
CA ARG A 81 -0.93 -8.87 -7.51
C ARG A 81 0.60 -8.73 -7.59
N LEU A 82 1.20 -7.87 -6.78
CA LEU A 82 2.66 -7.72 -6.72
C LEU A 82 3.39 -9.04 -6.44
N LYS A 83 2.80 -9.95 -5.65
CA LYS A 83 3.43 -11.23 -5.29
C LYS A 83 3.68 -12.14 -6.52
N GLY A 84 2.86 -12.03 -7.55
CA GLY A 84 3.00 -12.83 -8.78
C GLY A 84 4.12 -12.36 -9.70
N LEU A 85 4.59 -11.13 -9.57
CA LEU A 85 5.52 -10.53 -10.53
C LEU A 85 6.92 -11.17 -10.51
N GLN A 86 7.33 -11.69 -9.35
CA GLN A 86 8.63 -12.35 -9.21
C GLN A 86 8.78 -13.60 -10.06
N THR A 87 7.66 -14.25 -10.45
CA THR A 87 7.63 -15.51 -11.22
C THR A 87 7.35 -15.31 -12.70
N LEU A 88 7.11 -14.07 -13.16
CA LEU A 88 6.93 -13.78 -14.58
C LEU A 88 8.19 -14.16 -15.37
N ALA A 89 8.00 -14.74 -16.55
CA ALA A 89 9.10 -15.14 -17.43
C ALA A 89 9.92 -13.92 -17.87
N ASP A 90 9.25 -12.83 -18.26
CA ASP A 90 9.86 -11.57 -18.63
C ASP A 90 9.89 -10.59 -17.44
N PRO A 91 11.07 -10.26 -16.90
CA PRO A 91 11.20 -9.28 -15.83
C PRO A 91 10.91 -7.83 -16.27
N HIS A 92 11.00 -7.48 -17.56
CA HIS A 92 10.60 -6.16 -18.08
C HIS A 92 9.09 -5.98 -17.94
N GLU A 93 8.32 -7.00 -18.32
CA GLU A 93 6.88 -7.02 -18.08
C GLU A 93 6.57 -6.93 -16.59
N GLY A 94 7.36 -7.61 -15.74
CA GLY A 94 7.24 -7.53 -14.29
C GLY A 94 7.36 -6.10 -13.76
N ILE A 95 8.32 -5.32 -14.25
CA ILE A 95 8.47 -3.90 -13.87
C ILE A 95 7.32 -3.05 -14.41
N ALA A 96 6.90 -3.27 -15.66
CA ALA A 96 5.77 -2.53 -16.23
C ALA A 96 4.48 -2.75 -15.43
N GLN A 97 4.16 -4.00 -15.10
CA GLN A 97 3.01 -4.35 -14.26
C GLN A 97 3.15 -3.81 -12.83
N LEU A 98 4.35 -3.78 -12.25
CA LEU A 98 4.58 -3.20 -10.93
C LEU A 98 4.20 -1.71 -10.92
N VAL A 99 4.59 -0.94 -11.91
CA VAL A 99 4.22 0.48 -12.04
C VAL A 99 2.71 0.63 -12.13
N GLU A 100 2.05 -0.16 -12.99
CA GLU A 100 0.59 -0.15 -13.16
C GLU A 100 -0.12 -0.45 -11.84
N ILE A 101 0.24 -1.56 -11.17
CA ILE A 101 -0.36 -1.97 -9.90
C ILE A 101 -0.19 -0.90 -8.82
N CYS A 102 0.99 -0.27 -8.73
CA CYS A 102 1.22 0.79 -7.77
C CYS A 102 0.36 2.03 -8.06
N CYS A 103 0.28 2.48 -9.31
CA CYS A 103 -0.53 3.64 -9.67
C CYS A 103 -2.03 3.39 -9.49
N ASP A 104 -2.52 2.21 -9.90
CA ASP A 104 -3.89 1.78 -9.67
C ASP A 104 -4.23 1.77 -8.17
N PHE A 105 -3.33 1.20 -7.37
CA PHE A 105 -3.51 1.13 -5.92
C PHE A 105 -3.56 2.51 -5.26
N TRP A 106 -2.60 3.39 -5.57
CA TRP A 106 -2.56 4.74 -5.00
C TRP A 106 -3.77 5.58 -5.41
N GLY A 107 -4.33 5.33 -6.58
CA GLY A 107 -5.54 5.98 -7.08
C GLY A 107 -6.85 5.31 -6.67
N SER A 108 -6.81 4.14 -6.03
CA SER A 108 -8.01 3.34 -5.76
C SER A 108 -8.90 3.91 -4.66
N ASP A 109 -8.33 4.64 -3.70
CA ASP A 109 -9.07 5.16 -2.55
C ASP A 109 -8.45 6.46 -2.02
N PRO A 110 -9.21 7.57 -1.95
CA PRO A 110 -8.72 8.84 -1.40
C PRO A 110 -8.25 8.75 0.06
N ALA A 111 -8.77 7.79 0.85
CA ALA A 111 -8.34 7.57 2.23
C ALA A 111 -6.85 7.24 2.34
N LEU A 112 -6.23 6.65 1.30
CA LEU A 112 -4.81 6.29 1.29
C LEU A 112 -3.90 7.49 1.57
N ILE A 113 -4.21 8.66 0.99
CA ILE A 113 -3.45 9.89 1.23
C ILE A 113 -3.48 10.25 2.72
N ARG A 114 -4.67 10.18 3.35
CA ARG A 114 -4.85 10.52 4.77
C ARG A 114 -4.24 9.50 5.71
N ILE A 115 -4.29 8.22 5.34
CA ILE A 115 -3.58 7.16 6.07
C ILE A 115 -2.08 7.45 6.05
N TYR A 116 -1.52 7.78 4.88
CA TYR A 116 -0.11 8.12 4.73
C TYR A 116 0.29 9.36 5.55
N ASP A 117 -0.52 10.43 5.49
CA ASP A 117 -0.29 11.64 6.29
C ASP A 117 -0.34 11.34 7.80
N ALA A 118 -1.24 10.46 8.24
CA ALA A 118 -1.34 10.02 9.64
C ALA A 118 -0.13 9.17 10.08
N MET A 119 0.41 8.37 9.16
CA MET A 119 1.56 7.49 9.39
C MET A 119 2.86 8.29 9.55
N VAL A 120 3.07 9.33 8.75
CA VAL A 120 4.28 10.17 8.83
C VAL A 120 4.40 10.91 10.16
N LEU A 121 3.28 11.15 10.85
CA LEU A 121 3.25 11.87 12.13
C LEU A 121 3.50 10.97 13.36
N ASP A 122 3.60 9.65 13.17
CA ASP A 122 3.72 8.68 14.24
C ASP A 122 4.94 7.78 14.01
N GLN A 123 5.95 7.89 14.86
CA GLN A 123 7.24 7.20 14.71
C GLN A 123 7.11 5.67 14.71
N GLU A 124 6.15 5.09 15.42
CA GLU A 124 5.91 3.64 15.40
C GLU A 124 5.27 3.18 14.09
N PHE A 125 4.51 4.05 13.42
CA PHE A 125 3.97 3.82 12.09
C PHE A 125 5.04 3.84 10.99
N GLU A 126 6.04 4.68 11.13
CA GLU A 126 7.14 4.78 10.18
C GLU A 126 7.83 3.43 9.99
N GLN A 127 7.99 2.64 11.04
CA GLN A 127 8.56 1.29 10.95
C GLN A 127 7.69 0.34 10.12
N SER A 128 6.39 0.28 10.38
CA SER A 128 5.44 -0.57 9.64
C SER A 128 5.37 -0.21 8.15
N LEU A 129 5.41 1.09 7.86
CA LEU A 129 5.45 1.60 6.49
C LEU A 129 6.78 1.28 5.80
N THR A 130 7.87 1.38 6.53
CA THR A 130 9.22 1.03 6.05
C THR A 130 9.29 -0.45 5.67
N GLU A 131 8.76 -1.36 6.49
CA GLU A 131 8.72 -2.79 6.18
C GLU A 131 7.88 -3.11 4.93
N ARG A 132 6.74 -2.43 4.74
CA ARG A 132 5.91 -2.56 3.53
C ARG A 132 6.63 -2.04 2.28
N ASN A 133 7.29 -0.91 2.40
CA ASN A 133 8.10 -0.32 1.34
C ASN A 133 9.30 -1.20 0.99
N GLU A 134 9.96 -1.79 1.99
CA GLU A 134 11.10 -2.68 1.79
C GLU A 134 10.73 -3.92 0.98
N ARG A 135 9.57 -4.53 1.20
CA ARG A 135 9.08 -5.65 0.37
C ARG A 135 8.94 -5.26 -1.10
N ARG A 136 8.48 -4.03 -1.39
CA ARG A 136 8.41 -3.52 -2.77
C ARG A 136 9.80 -3.28 -3.34
N ARG A 137 10.74 -2.72 -2.56
CA ARG A 137 12.13 -2.53 -2.94
C ARG A 137 12.80 -3.85 -3.30
N GLN A 138 12.62 -4.89 -2.49
CA GLN A 138 13.16 -6.22 -2.73
C GLN A 138 12.61 -6.85 -4.02
N LEU A 139 11.32 -6.68 -4.29
CA LEU A 139 10.72 -7.13 -5.55
C LEU A 139 11.34 -6.42 -6.77
N ILE A 140 11.49 -5.10 -6.71
CA ILE A 140 12.15 -4.32 -7.77
C ILE A 140 13.59 -4.81 -7.95
N GLN A 141 14.34 -4.98 -6.88
CA GLN A 141 15.72 -5.46 -6.91
C GLN A 141 15.81 -6.84 -7.57
N LEU A 142 14.92 -7.77 -7.24
CA LEU A 142 14.87 -9.09 -7.84
C LEU A 142 14.62 -9.02 -9.34
N LEU A 143 13.65 -8.22 -9.79
CA LEU A 143 13.35 -8.06 -11.21
C LEU A 143 14.53 -7.42 -11.97
N ILE A 144 15.14 -6.37 -11.42
CA ILE A 144 16.33 -5.72 -12.00
C ILE A 144 17.51 -6.69 -12.08
N GLN A 145 17.77 -7.50 -11.05
CA GLN A 145 18.84 -8.50 -11.09
C GLN A 145 18.64 -9.55 -12.17
N ARG A 146 17.41 -9.96 -12.45
CA ARG A 146 17.09 -10.93 -13.50
C ARG A 146 17.32 -10.40 -14.93
N MET A 147 17.20 -9.10 -15.15
CA MET A 147 17.42 -8.48 -16.46
C MET A 147 18.83 -7.89 -16.63
N ALA A 148 19.54 -7.69 -15.53
CA ALA A 148 20.81 -7.01 -15.55
C ALA A 148 21.90 -7.80 -16.31
N PRO A 149 22.74 -7.13 -17.13
CA PRO A 149 23.93 -7.73 -17.70
C PRO A 149 24.88 -8.24 -16.61
N ARG A 150 25.56 -9.37 -16.85
CA ARG A 150 26.56 -9.93 -15.90
C ARG A 150 27.65 -8.94 -15.51
N ALA A 151 27.98 -7.98 -16.39
CA ALA A 151 29.00 -6.95 -16.19
C ALA A 151 28.44 -5.67 -15.54
N ALA A 152 27.17 -5.61 -15.19
CA ALA A 152 26.56 -4.40 -14.61
C ALA A 152 27.21 -4.05 -13.27
N LYS A 153 27.59 -2.79 -13.11
CA LYS A 153 28.18 -2.28 -11.85
C LYS A 153 27.10 -2.25 -10.75
N ARG A 154 27.45 -2.72 -9.55
CA ARG A 154 26.56 -2.73 -8.37
C ARG A 154 25.88 -1.38 -8.08
N GLU A 155 26.65 -0.30 -8.22
CA GLU A 155 26.15 1.07 -8.01
C GLU A 155 24.99 1.40 -8.94
N LYS A 156 25.11 1.07 -10.24
CA LYS A 156 24.05 1.34 -11.22
C LYS A 156 22.79 0.51 -11.01
N LEU A 157 22.98 -0.76 -10.59
CA LEU A 157 21.84 -1.59 -10.21
C LEU A 157 21.08 -0.97 -9.05
N ARG A 158 21.81 -0.53 -8.01
CA ARG A 158 21.25 0.16 -6.87
C ARG A 158 20.51 1.43 -7.27
N ASP A 159 21.14 2.29 -8.08
CA ASP A 159 20.56 3.55 -8.52
C ASP A 159 19.29 3.33 -9.36
N THR A 160 19.26 2.30 -10.20
CA THR A 160 18.07 1.92 -10.97
C THR A 160 16.93 1.43 -10.05
N VAL A 161 17.27 0.60 -9.06
CA VAL A 161 16.29 0.14 -8.04
C VAL A 161 15.73 1.33 -7.27
N ASP A 162 16.60 2.22 -6.79
CA ASP A 162 16.22 3.39 -5.99
C ASP A 162 15.33 4.35 -6.79
N LEU A 163 15.63 4.56 -8.07
CA LEU A 163 14.82 5.39 -8.95
C LEU A 163 13.42 4.80 -9.16
N ILE A 164 13.32 3.51 -9.51
CA ILE A 164 12.02 2.84 -9.71
C ILE A 164 11.24 2.82 -8.41
N PHE A 165 11.90 2.56 -7.29
CA PHE A 165 11.28 2.58 -5.97
C PHE A 165 10.70 3.97 -5.63
N ALA A 166 11.45 5.04 -5.89
CA ALA A 166 10.97 6.41 -5.70
C ALA A 166 9.79 6.75 -6.62
N LEU A 167 9.90 6.44 -7.91
CA LEU A 167 8.86 6.71 -8.90
C LEU A 167 7.54 6.00 -8.60
N THR A 168 7.57 4.81 -8.01
CA THR A 168 6.38 4.02 -7.66
C THR A 168 5.84 4.29 -6.25
N SER A 169 6.37 5.30 -5.54
CA SER A 169 5.95 5.65 -4.19
C SER A 169 4.65 6.47 -4.17
N MET A 170 3.94 6.43 -3.03
CA MET A 170 2.78 7.30 -2.78
C MET A 170 3.15 8.78 -2.90
N ALA A 171 4.34 9.18 -2.41
CA ALA A 171 4.81 10.56 -2.48
C ALA A 171 4.91 11.05 -3.93
N MET A 172 5.51 10.24 -4.81
CA MET A 172 5.62 10.58 -6.24
C MET A 172 4.25 10.59 -6.91
N PHE A 173 3.41 9.57 -6.65
CA PHE A 173 2.04 9.52 -7.18
C PHE A 173 1.25 10.78 -6.83
N ARG A 174 1.31 11.22 -5.55
CA ARG A 174 0.63 12.41 -5.05
C ARG A 174 1.07 13.70 -5.77
N LEU A 175 2.35 13.81 -6.13
CA LEU A 175 2.88 14.95 -6.88
C LEU A 175 2.42 14.96 -8.35
N LEU A 176 2.22 13.79 -8.94
CA LEU A 176 1.94 13.65 -10.37
C LEU A 176 0.44 13.60 -10.69
N VAL A 177 -0.42 13.16 -9.76
CA VAL A 177 -1.84 12.94 -10.00
C VAL A 177 -2.69 14.20 -10.20
N PRO A 178 -2.36 15.42 -9.70
CA PRO A 178 -3.17 16.59 -9.96
C PRO A 178 -3.37 16.82 -11.46
N GLY A 179 -4.64 16.82 -11.90
CA GLY A 179 -5.01 16.97 -13.30
C GLY A 179 -4.78 15.74 -14.19
N ARG A 180 -4.46 14.57 -13.60
CA ARG A 180 -4.24 13.30 -14.32
C ARG A 180 -5.00 12.16 -13.68
N SER A 181 -5.38 11.19 -14.51
CA SER A 181 -5.85 9.89 -14.03
C SER A 181 -4.67 9.02 -13.53
N PRO A 182 -4.91 8.01 -12.68
CA PRO A 182 -3.89 7.04 -12.27
C PRO A 182 -3.18 6.38 -13.46
N ARG A 183 -3.92 6.12 -14.56
CA ARG A 183 -3.38 5.55 -15.79
C ARG A 183 -2.38 6.47 -16.49
N GLU A 184 -2.69 7.76 -16.57
CA GLU A 184 -1.78 8.76 -17.16
C GLU A 184 -0.52 8.94 -16.31
N VAL A 185 -0.64 8.91 -14.98
CA VAL A 185 0.52 8.88 -14.08
C VAL A 185 1.34 7.62 -14.32
N GLY A 186 0.71 6.46 -14.42
CA GLY A 186 1.37 5.19 -14.74
C GLY A 186 2.15 5.24 -16.05
N ALA A 187 1.56 5.77 -17.13
CA ALA A 187 2.22 5.92 -18.42
C ALA A 187 3.45 6.84 -18.35
N LEU A 188 3.36 7.96 -17.61
CA LEU A 188 4.47 8.87 -17.38
C LEU A 188 5.62 8.19 -16.62
N ILE A 189 5.30 7.46 -15.56
CA ILE A 189 6.30 6.72 -14.77
C ILE A 189 6.92 5.61 -15.61
N GLN A 190 6.14 4.84 -16.39
CA GLN A 190 6.64 3.79 -17.28
C GLN A 190 7.64 4.32 -18.29
N SER A 191 7.38 5.48 -18.91
CA SER A 191 8.33 6.13 -19.81
C SER A 191 9.67 6.46 -19.14
N SER A 192 9.61 6.98 -17.90
CA SER A 192 10.81 7.30 -17.12
C SER A 192 11.58 6.06 -16.70
N VAL A 193 10.87 4.99 -16.33
CA VAL A 193 11.44 3.69 -15.97
C VAL A 193 12.09 3.04 -17.19
N ALA A 194 11.43 3.05 -18.36
CA ALA A 194 12.02 2.53 -19.60
C ALA A 194 13.35 3.22 -19.93
N ALA A 195 13.41 4.55 -19.83
CA ALA A 195 14.66 5.30 -20.03
C ALA A 195 15.77 4.95 -19.02
N ALA A 196 15.41 4.56 -17.80
CA ALA A 196 16.37 4.10 -16.80
C ALA A 196 16.90 2.69 -17.12
N LEU A 197 16.03 1.79 -17.56
CA LEU A 197 16.38 0.43 -17.99
C LEU A 197 17.27 0.46 -19.24
N ASP A 198 16.96 1.28 -20.23
CA ASP A 198 17.79 1.49 -21.43
C ASP A 198 19.21 1.94 -21.08
N ARG A 199 19.37 2.77 -20.05
CA ARG A 199 20.69 3.20 -19.54
C ARG A 199 21.47 2.06 -18.91
N LEU A 200 20.78 1.12 -18.27
CA LEU A 200 21.38 -0.07 -17.71
C LEU A 200 21.89 -1.01 -18.82
N ASP A 201 21.11 -1.15 -19.91
CA ASP A 201 21.42 -2.05 -21.03
C ASP A 201 22.50 -1.51 -21.97
N ARG A 202 22.55 -0.19 -22.25
CA ARG A 202 23.52 0.45 -23.17
C ARG A 202 25.00 0.29 -22.78
N GLN A 203 25.29 -0.34 -21.68
CA GLN A 203 26.68 -0.60 -21.24
C GLN A 203 27.14 -2.02 -21.62
N ARG A 204 26.48 -2.64 -22.58
CA ARG A 204 26.94 -3.85 -23.27
C ARG A 204 28.10 -3.59 -24.27
N THR A 205 28.38 -2.31 -24.54
CA THR A 205 29.44 -1.88 -25.47
C THR A 205 30.60 -1.30 -24.71
#